data_7c5217d20d5351167d0134bd50a032c7
#
_entry.id   7c5217d20d5351167d0134bd50a032c7
#
_cell.length_a   1.000
_cell.length_b   1.000
_cell.length_c   1.000
_cell.angle_alpha   90.00
_cell.angle_beta   90.00
_cell.angle_gamma   90.00
#
_symmetry.space_group_name_H-M   'P 1'
#
loop_
_entity.id
_entity.type
_entity.pdbx_description
1 polymer ?
#
loop_
_entity_poly.entity_id
_entity_poly.type
_entity_poly.pdbx_seq_one_letter_code
_entity_poly.pdbx_strand_id
1 'polypeptide(L)'
;MIDEFVYVDGKKYRRGYTSGSCACGATKAALIMLLEKRNINEVRIGTPKGVDLDLKIENISRGKDWVQCSVKKDGGDDIDATHGMDIFARLELVQADQVPDFRSDLDSDYLFITSGQGIGRVTKKGLDIRPGRPAINRVPLKMILKEVQETLDEAGLDIYDYLGGRKILVTIFAPQGQEIAKRTFNSNLGIGGGISIIGTTGIVEPMSDEGWKKALSAELAIKRAEGREAIILVPGNIGRDIMAKSYGADLDGIVKMSNFIGYMLMETKRLGFRKVIIGGHIGKLIKLSGGITNSHSRVADARSEIMVANLALLGAPLELLKEVDACLSTDAMVDIIRKAGYSQVFKVLADKAASKAKVYMRLGQEDHMDIEVYLFSMDGSLLAKSQI
;
A
#
# COMPACT_ATOMS: atom_id res chain seq x y z
N MET A 1 16.16 19.42 -10.80
CA MET A 1 14.90 19.00 -11.45
C MET A 1 14.88 17.48 -11.51
N ILE A 2 13.84 16.82 -11.03
CA ILE A 2 13.65 15.38 -11.31
C ILE A 2 13.07 15.28 -12.70
N ASP A 3 13.50 14.26 -13.46
CA ASP A 3 12.86 13.95 -14.75
C ASP A 3 11.35 13.79 -14.55
N GLU A 4 10.57 14.51 -15.33
CA GLU A 4 9.10 14.43 -15.37
C GLU A 4 8.60 12.99 -15.62
N PHE A 5 9.50 12.14 -16.09
CA PHE A 5 9.21 10.78 -16.53
C PHE A 5 10.03 9.73 -15.77
N VAL A 6 9.52 8.53 -15.73
CA VAL A 6 10.21 7.33 -15.27
C VAL A 6 10.08 6.23 -16.33
N TYR A 7 11.11 5.39 -16.45
CA TYR A 7 11.07 4.22 -17.32
C TYR A 7 10.81 2.97 -16.49
N VAL A 8 9.74 2.26 -16.80
CA VAL A 8 9.36 0.98 -16.19
C VAL A 8 9.15 -0.03 -17.30
N ASP A 9 9.86 -1.16 -17.27
CA ASP A 9 9.79 -2.21 -18.29
C ASP A 9 9.97 -1.70 -19.75
N GLY A 10 10.88 -0.74 -19.94
CA GLY A 10 11.17 -0.14 -21.26
C GLY A 10 10.10 0.86 -21.76
N LYS A 11 9.07 1.15 -20.98
CA LYS A 11 8.05 2.16 -21.31
C LYS A 11 8.28 3.41 -20.48
N LYS A 12 8.05 4.56 -21.11
CA LYS A 12 8.14 5.88 -20.50
C LYS A 12 6.79 6.23 -19.87
N TYR A 13 6.80 6.61 -18.57
CA TYR A 13 5.61 7.01 -17.82
C TYR A 13 5.82 8.39 -17.19
N ARG A 14 4.80 9.24 -17.25
CA ARG A 14 4.80 10.56 -16.62
C ARG A 14 4.53 10.44 -15.12
N ARG A 15 5.35 11.08 -14.31
CA ARG A 15 5.12 11.22 -12.88
C ARG A 15 3.96 12.15 -12.58
N GLY A 16 3.34 11.94 -11.44
CA GLY A 16 2.33 12.82 -10.88
C GLY A 16 2.71 13.31 -9.48
N TYR A 17 1.77 13.91 -8.77
CA TYR A 17 1.96 14.33 -7.39
C TYR A 17 0.85 13.77 -6.48
N THR A 18 1.18 13.60 -5.20
CA THR A 18 0.34 12.89 -4.24
C THR A 18 -0.82 13.75 -3.72
N SER A 19 -1.84 13.11 -3.10
CA SER A 19 -2.89 13.84 -2.39
C SER A 19 -2.33 14.69 -1.25
N GLY A 20 -1.20 14.27 -0.64
CA GLY A 20 -0.48 15.06 0.36
C GLY A 20 0.09 16.35 -0.22
N SER A 21 0.68 16.31 -1.41
CA SER A 21 1.17 17.51 -2.11
C SER A 21 0.04 18.45 -2.50
N CYS A 22 -1.11 17.90 -2.95
CA CYS A 22 -2.29 18.73 -3.23
C CYS A 22 -2.81 19.44 -1.97
N ALA A 23 -2.95 18.72 -0.85
CA ALA A 23 -3.40 19.30 0.42
C ALA A 23 -2.41 20.37 0.93
N CYS A 24 -1.11 20.11 0.79
CA CYS A 24 -0.04 21.05 1.15
C CYS A 24 -0.12 22.31 0.31
N GLY A 25 -0.17 22.19 -1.02
CA GLY A 25 -0.26 23.33 -1.94
C GLY A 25 -1.52 24.15 -1.74
N ALA A 26 -2.68 23.51 -1.57
CA ALA A 26 -3.93 24.20 -1.27
C ALA A 26 -3.86 24.96 0.07
N THR A 27 -3.20 24.39 1.10
CA THR A 27 -3.03 25.04 2.40
C THR A 27 -2.09 26.26 2.30
N LYS A 28 -0.93 26.11 1.65
CA LYS A 28 0.01 27.22 1.43
C LYS A 28 -0.64 28.37 0.66
N ALA A 29 -1.33 28.05 -0.42
CA ALA A 29 -2.04 29.04 -1.23
C ALA A 29 -3.13 29.77 -0.43
N ALA A 30 -3.91 29.03 0.39
CA ALA A 30 -4.92 29.64 1.25
C ALA A 30 -4.31 30.59 2.27
N LEU A 31 -3.15 30.24 2.85
CA LEU A 31 -2.42 31.13 3.78
C LEU A 31 -1.92 32.39 3.08
N ILE A 32 -1.23 32.26 1.94
CA ILE A 32 -0.75 33.41 1.16
C ILE A 32 -1.91 34.36 0.83
N MET A 33 -3.04 33.80 0.33
CA MET A 33 -4.22 34.61 -0.01
C MET A 33 -4.84 35.28 1.21
N LEU A 34 -4.79 34.65 2.39
CA LEU A 34 -5.28 35.24 3.64
C LEU A 34 -4.39 36.42 4.09
N LEU A 35 -3.09 36.28 4.00
CA LEU A 35 -2.10 37.31 4.38
C LEU A 35 -2.13 38.47 3.41
N GLU A 36 -2.01 38.21 2.13
CA GLU A 36 -1.86 39.24 1.09
C GLU A 36 -3.17 39.88 0.63
N LYS A 37 -4.31 39.31 1.04
CA LYS A 37 -5.66 39.79 0.65
C LYS A 37 -5.93 39.78 -0.87
N ARG A 38 -5.16 39.01 -1.66
CA ARG A 38 -5.34 38.83 -3.11
C ARG A 38 -5.44 37.36 -3.48
N ASN A 39 -6.01 37.04 -4.63
CA ASN A 39 -6.05 35.68 -5.15
C ASN A 39 -4.72 35.38 -5.88
N ILE A 40 -4.28 34.12 -5.78
CA ILE A 40 -3.19 33.55 -6.57
C ILE A 40 -3.69 32.35 -7.33
N ASN A 41 -3.12 32.08 -8.52
CA ASN A 41 -3.52 30.98 -9.39
C ASN A 41 -2.53 29.82 -9.40
N GLU A 42 -1.40 30.00 -8.75
CA GLU A 42 -0.34 29.00 -8.68
C GLU A 42 0.45 29.14 -7.38
N VAL A 43 0.96 28.03 -6.89
CA VAL A 43 1.83 28.00 -5.70
C VAL A 43 2.94 26.98 -5.88
N ARG A 44 4.13 27.31 -5.40
CA ARG A 44 5.27 26.39 -5.35
C ARG A 44 5.39 25.79 -3.96
N ILE A 45 5.56 24.45 -3.91
CA ILE A 45 5.86 23.71 -2.68
C ILE A 45 7.08 22.81 -2.85
N GLY A 46 7.85 22.63 -1.79
CA GLY A 46 8.90 21.62 -1.72
C GLY A 46 8.34 20.24 -1.37
N THR A 47 8.88 19.18 -1.95
CA THR A 47 8.50 17.81 -1.62
C THR A 47 9.60 17.08 -0.84
N PRO A 48 9.27 16.04 -0.05
CA PRO A 48 10.27 15.20 0.62
C PRO A 48 11.27 14.53 -0.32
N LYS A 49 10.92 14.40 -1.60
CA LYS A 49 11.84 13.89 -2.64
C LYS A 49 12.89 14.93 -3.08
N GLY A 50 12.81 16.17 -2.57
CA GLY A 50 13.71 17.27 -2.98
C GLY A 50 13.34 17.88 -4.33
N VAL A 51 12.08 17.77 -4.75
CA VAL A 51 11.52 18.36 -5.98
C VAL A 51 10.54 19.43 -5.60
N ASP A 52 10.65 20.57 -6.26
CA ASP A 52 9.63 21.59 -6.20
C ASP A 52 8.51 21.28 -7.19
N LEU A 53 7.28 21.53 -6.77
CA LEU A 53 6.07 21.40 -7.58
C LEU A 53 5.41 22.77 -7.72
N ASP A 54 5.15 23.17 -8.96
CA ASP A 54 4.28 24.30 -9.27
C ASP A 54 2.85 23.78 -9.45
N LEU A 55 1.96 24.13 -8.53
CA LEU A 55 0.60 23.61 -8.45
C LEU A 55 -0.42 24.69 -8.79
N LYS A 56 -1.31 24.41 -9.74
CA LYS A 56 -2.43 25.30 -10.07
C LYS A 56 -3.46 25.30 -8.97
N ILE A 57 -3.95 26.50 -8.66
CA ILE A 57 -4.96 26.73 -7.61
C ILE A 57 -6.30 27.00 -8.28
N GLU A 58 -7.29 26.23 -7.87
CA GLU A 58 -8.65 26.28 -8.40
C GLU A 58 -9.68 26.47 -7.25
N ASN A 59 -10.93 26.73 -7.60
CA ASN A 59 -12.07 26.78 -6.68
C ASN A 59 -11.87 27.71 -5.48
N ILE A 60 -11.33 28.89 -5.71
CA ILE A 60 -11.04 29.88 -4.66
C ILE A 60 -12.33 30.47 -4.10
N SER A 61 -12.46 30.45 -2.77
CA SER A 61 -13.52 31.14 -2.03
C SER A 61 -12.91 31.71 -0.75
N ARG A 62 -13.42 32.85 -0.29
CA ARG A 62 -12.83 33.54 0.86
C ARG A 62 -13.85 34.35 1.65
N GLY A 63 -13.59 34.50 2.94
CA GLY A 63 -14.28 35.39 3.84
C GLY A 63 -13.30 36.34 4.52
N LYS A 64 -13.71 36.92 5.64
CA LYS A 64 -12.88 37.87 6.40
C LYS A 64 -11.66 37.19 7.01
N ASP A 65 -11.86 36.06 7.68
CA ASP A 65 -10.86 35.35 8.46
C ASP A 65 -10.61 33.91 7.94
N TRP A 66 -10.98 33.63 6.69
CA TRP A 66 -10.78 32.33 6.07
C TRP A 66 -10.60 32.40 4.56
N VAL A 67 -9.85 31.45 4.03
CA VAL A 67 -9.70 31.18 2.59
C VAL A 67 -9.81 29.69 2.33
N GLN A 68 -10.46 29.34 1.25
CA GLN A 68 -10.59 27.98 0.74
C GLN A 68 -10.16 27.94 -0.72
N CYS A 69 -9.42 26.91 -1.11
CA CYS A 69 -9.08 26.63 -2.49
C CYS A 69 -8.79 25.14 -2.68
N SER A 70 -8.59 24.71 -3.92
CA SER A 70 -8.24 23.33 -4.24
C SER A 70 -7.04 23.24 -5.17
N VAL A 71 -6.43 22.06 -5.15
CA VAL A 71 -5.49 21.58 -6.15
C VAL A 71 -6.07 20.32 -6.77
N LYS A 72 -6.15 20.28 -8.10
CA LYS A 72 -6.57 19.07 -8.83
C LYS A 72 -5.45 18.06 -8.81
N LYS A 73 -5.73 16.85 -8.31
CA LYS A 73 -4.73 15.81 -8.21
C LYS A 73 -4.39 15.24 -9.60
N ASP A 74 -3.11 15.29 -9.93
CA ASP A 74 -2.56 14.63 -11.11
C ASP A 74 -1.77 13.40 -10.68
N GLY A 75 -2.28 12.21 -11.00
CA GLY A 75 -1.60 10.92 -10.75
C GLY A 75 -0.54 10.56 -11.78
N GLY A 76 -0.30 11.41 -12.79
CA GLY A 76 0.54 11.03 -13.93
C GLY A 76 -0.08 9.86 -14.71
N ASP A 77 0.76 8.96 -15.16
CA ASP A 77 0.33 7.73 -15.86
C ASP A 77 0.11 6.54 -14.93
N ASP A 78 0.00 6.79 -13.60
CA ASP A 78 -0.30 5.74 -12.63
C ASP A 78 -1.80 5.36 -12.66
N ILE A 79 -2.10 4.11 -12.30
CA ILE A 79 -3.47 3.62 -12.14
C ILE A 79 -3.98 4.08 -10.77
N ASP A 80 -4.25 5.37 -10.64
CA ASP A 80 -4.65 6.01 -9.40
C ASP A 80 -6.13 6.39 -9.43
N ALA A 81 -6.93 5.76 -8.57
CA ALA A 81 -8.36 6.04 -8.47
C ALA A 81 -8.67 7.51 -8.10
N THR A 82 -7.70 8.23 -7.53
CA THR A 82 -7.84 9.63 -7.10
C THR A 82 -7.37 10.64 -8.16
N HIS A 83 -6.91 10.18 -9.34
CA HIS A 83 -6.53 11.07 -10.45
C HIS A 83 -7.71 11.98 -10.85
N GLY A 84 -7.43 13.25 -11.06
CA GLY A 84 -8.40 14.25 -11.52
C GLY A 84 -9.35 14.80 -10.44
N MET A 85 -9.28 14.30 -9.19
CA MET A 85 -10.12 14.83 -8.12
C MET A 85 -9.55 16.12 -7.51
N ASP A 86 -10.42 16.99 -7.02
CA ASP A 86 -10.04 18.19 -6.30
C ASP A 86 -9.79 17.88 -4.82
N ILE A 87 -8.60 18.26 -4.34
CA ILE A 87 -8.25 18.24 -2.91
C ILE A 87 -8.29 19.68 -2.41
N PHE A 88 -9.21 19.94 -1.52
CA PHE A 88 -9.42 21.25 -0.92
C PHE A 88 -8.69 21.41 0.39
N ALA A 89 -8.26 22.64 0.65
CA ALA A 89 -7.91 23.12 1.98
C ALA A 89 -8.71 24.40 2.28
N ARG A 90 -9.33 24.44 3.45
CA ARG A 90 -9.90 25.64 4.05
C ARG A 90 -9.06 26.02 5.25
N LEU A 91 -8.46 27.19 5.22
CA LEU A 91 -7.68 27.77 6.30
C LEU A 91 -8.46 28.89 6.96
N GLU A 92 -8.59 28.83 8.28
CA GLU A 92 -9.37 29.75 9.10
C GLU A 92 -8.58 30.21 10.32
N LEU A 93 -8.73 31.47 10.72
CA LEU A 93 -8.28 31.96 12.02
C LEU A 93 -9.42 31.83 13.02
N VAL A 94 -9.25 30.96 14.00
CA VAL A 94 -10.29 30.56 14.98
C VAL A 94 -9.84 30.84 16.42
N GLN A 95 -10.77 30.94 17.37
CA GLN A 95 -10.46 30.96 18.78
C GLN A 95 -10.04 29.55 19.25
N ALA A 96 -9.30 29.47 20.35
CA ALA A 96 -8.77 28.19 20.85
C ALA A 96 -9.87 27.17 21.19
N ASP A 97 -11.02 27.61 21.66
CA ASP A 97 -12.19 26.80 21.99
C ASP A 97 -12.97 26.31 20.75
N GLN A 98 -12.70 26.89 19.58
CA GLN A 98 -13.28 26.49 18.29
C GLN A 98 -12.47 25.40 17.58
N VAL A 99 -11.29 25.03 18.09
CA VAL A 99 -10.48 23.95 17.52
C VAL A 99 -11.17 22.60 17.80
N PRO A 100 -11.52 21.81 16.79
CA PRO A 100 -12.26 20.56 17.00
C PRO A 100 -11.38 19.48 17.62
N ASP A 101 -11.99 18.60 18.44
CA ASP A 101 -11.32 17.40 18.97
C ASP A 101 -10.97 16.38 17.87
N PHE A 102 -11.78 16.33 16.83
CA PHE A 102 -11.53 15.52 15.64
C PHE A 102 -10.48 16.22 14.77
N ARG A 103 -9.21 15.98 15.07
CA ARG A 103 -8.07 16.55 14.35
C ARG A 103 -6.91 15.56 14.29
N SER A 104 -5.94 15.86 13.44
CA SER A 104 -4.70 15.09 13.30
C SER A 104 -3.79 15.26 14.52
N ASP A 105 -2.94 14.26 14.76
CA ASP A 105 -1.93 14.28 15.82
C ASP A 105 -0.67 15.04 15.33
N LEU A 106 -0.84 16.32 15.02
CA LEU A 106 0.26 17.22 14.71
C LEU A 106 0.73 17.90 16.01
N ASP A 107 2.03 17.88 16.24
CA ASP A 107 2.63 18.57 17.39
C ASP A 107 2.87 20.04 17.01
N SER A 108 1.88 20.88 17.29
CA SER A 108 1.90 22.33 17.09
C SER A 108 0.91 22.98 18.04
N ASP A 109 1.25 24.14 18.55
CA ASP A 109 0.42 24.93 19.47
C ASP A 109 -0.39 26.03 18.75
N TYR A 110 -0.11 26.29 17.49
CA TYR A 110 -0.81 27.32 16.68
C TYR A 110 -1.51 26.79 15.44
N LEU A 111 -1.05 25.64 14.88
CA LEU A 111 -1.61 25.04 13.67
C LEU A 111 -2.32 23.72 13.99
N PHE A 112 -3.58 23.63 13.64
CA PHE A 112 -4.39 22.43 13.80
C PHE A 112 -4.95 22.00 12.45
N ILE A 113 -4.90 20.68 12.18
CA ILE A 113 -5.35 20.10 10.92
C ILE A 113 -6.46 19.09 11.20
N THR A 114 -7.62 19.33 10.64
CA THR A 114 -8.78 18.43 10.66
C THR A 114 -9.15 18.00 9.24
N SER A 115 -10.18 17.18 9.13
CA SER A 115 -10.74 16.82 7.84
C SER A 115 -12.25 17.05 7.77
N GLY A 116 -12.70 17.38 6.57
CA GLY A 116 -14.10 17.50 6.20
C GLY A 116 -14.56 16.35 5.31
N GLN A 117 -15.60 16.64 4.52
CA GLN A 117 -16.24 15.68 3.63
C GLN A 117 -15.24 14.94 2.73
N GLY A 118 -15.42 13.62 2.61
CA GLY A 118 -14.68 12.77 1.67
C GLY A 118 -13.26 12.37 2.09
N ILE A 119 -12.77 12.85 3.24
CA ILE A 119 -11.56 12.30 3.87
C ILE A 119 -11.97 11.30 4.93
N GLY A 120 -11.33 10.14 4.91
CA GLY A 120 -11.67 9.03 5.79
C GLY A 120 -11.26 9.26 7.25
N ARG A 121 -11.86 8.44 8.12
CA ARG A 121 -11.51 8.31 9.54
C ARG A 121 -10.88 6.95 9.76
N VAL A 122 -9.77 6.90 10.48
CA VAL A 122 -9.16 5.64 10.90
C VAL A 122 -10.01 5.00 12.00
N THR A 123 -10.39 3.73 11.82
CA THR A 123 -11.24 2.98 12.76
C THR A 123 -10.51 1.82 13.43
N LYS A 124 -9.41 1.33 12.84
CA LYS A 124 -8.64 0.18 13.32
C LYS A 124 -7.25 0.57 13.80
N LYS A 125 -6.70 -0.20 14.74
CA LYS A 125 -5.29 -0.13 15.15
C LYS A 125 -4.40 -0.76 14.06
N GLY A 126 -3.09 -0.44 14.09
CA GLY A 126 -2.10 -1.04 13.17
C GLY A 126 -1.63 -0.10 12.06
N LEU A 127 -2.26 1.05 11.88
CA LEU A 127 -1.75 2.15 11.07
C LEU A 127 -0.93 3.13 11.92
N ASP A 128 -0.09 3.95 11.26
CA ASP A 128 0.65 5.04 11.92
C ASP A 128 -0.26 6.12 12.52
N ILE A 129 -1.52 6.17 12.08
CA ILE A 129 -2.55 7.10 12.54
C ILE A 129 -3.41 6.38 13.57
N ARG A 130 -3.63 7.00 14.72
CA ARG A 130 -4.48 6.45 15.80
C ARG A 130 -5.94 6.34 15.36
N PRO A 131 -6.67 5.30 15.80
CA PRO A 131 -8.12 5.21 15.61
C PRO A 131 -8.83 6.48 16.10
N GLY A 132 -9.86 6.87 15.38
CA GLY A 132 -10.64 8.09 15.68
C GLY A 132 -10.11 9.35 15.00
N ARG A 133 -8.91 9.32 14.40
CA ARG A 133 -8.29 10.48 13.75
C ARG A 133 -8.58 10.55 12.24
N PRO A 134 -8.46 11.73 11.62
CA PRO A 134 -8.51 11.88 10.15
C PRO A 134 -7.46 11.04 9.46
N ALA A 135 -7.80 10.45 8.33
CA ALA A 135 -6.87 9.65 7.53
C ALA A 135 -5.89 10.54 6.74
N ILE A 136 -5.10 11.33 7.46
CA ILE A 136 -4.04 12.21 6.92
C ILE A 136 -2.71 11.72 7.48
N ASN A 137 -1.82 11.21 6.61
CA ASN A 137 -0.56 10.61 7.01
C ASN A 137 0.45 11.65 7.54
N ARG A 138 1.42 11.17 8.32
CA ARG A 138 2.44 12.03 8.96
C ARG A 138 3.23 12.90 7.99
N VAL A 139 3.61 12.37 6.83
CA VAL A 139 4.41 13.12 5.86
C VAL A 139 3.63 14.30 5.29
N PRO A 140 2.39 14.16 4.78
CA PRO A 140 1.55 15.30 4.44
C PRO A 140 1.38 16.33 5.56
N LEU A 141 1.19 15.89 6.81
CA LEU A 141 1.09 16.82 7.95
C LEU A 141 2.37 17.64 8.14
N LYS A 142 3.54 16.98 8.04
CA LYS A 142 4.84 17.67 8.13
C LYS A 142 5.08 18.62 6.97
N MET A 143 4.67 18.26 5.75
CA MET A 143 4.74 19.15 4.59
C MET A 143 3.92 20.42 4.81
N ILE A 144 2.67 20.25 5.28
CA ILE A 144 1.78 21.38 5.57
C ILE A 144 2.39 22.28 6.65
N LEU A 145 2.87 21.70 7.76
CA LEU A 145 3.48 22.47 8.85
C LEU A 145 4.68 23.27 8.34
N LYS A 146 5.57 22.63 7.59
CA LYS A 146 6.76 23.27 7.02
C LYS A 146 6.38 24.43 6.11
N GLU A 147 5.50 24.22 5.14
CA GLU A 147 5.12 25.27 4.19
C GLU A 147 4.37 26.43 4.85
N VAL A 148 3.57 26.14 5.90
CA VAL A 148 2.93 27.20 6.70
C VAL A 148 3.98 28.04 7.43
N GLN A 149 4.96 27.39 8.11
CA GLN A 149 6.02 28.08 8.81
C GLN A 149 6.87 28.93 7.85
N GLU A 150 7.35 28.35 6.76
CA GLU A 150 8.15 29.05 5.76
C GLU A 150 7.40 30.26 5.16
N THR A 151 6.10 30.13 4.89
CA THR A 151 5.29 31.24 4.37
C THR A 151 5.17 32.39 5.38
N LEU A 152 5.05 32.09 6.66
CA LEU A 152 4.99 33.11 7.71
C LEU A 152 6.34 33.79 7.90
N ASP A 153 7.44 33.03 7.89
CA ASP A 153 8.81 33.55 7.99
C ASP A 153 9.14 34.45 6.79
N GLU A 154 8.76 34.06 5.56
CA GLU A 154 8.92 34.87 4.36
C GLU A 154 8.13 36.19 4.40
N ALA A 155 6.95 36.14 5.05
CA ALA A 155 6.16 37.36 5.27
C ALA A 155 6.72 38.27 6.38
N GLY A 156 7.78 37.85 7.08
CA GLY A 156 8.39 38.60 8.19
C GLY A 156 7.49 38.77 9.40
N LEU A 157 6.54 37.82 9.59
CA LEU A 157 5.55 37.88 10.66
C LEU A 157 5.99 37.01 11.86
N ASP A 158 5.98 37.61 13.06
CA ASP A 158 5.92 36.78 14.26
C ASP A 158 4.55 36.14 14.35
N ILE A 159 4.53 34.80 14.42
CA ILE A 159 3.28 34.02 14.36
C ILE A 159 2.35 34.34 15.54
N TYR A 160 2.90 34.52 16.74
CA TYR A 160 2.09 34.76 17.93
C TYR A 160 1.50 36.16 17.94
N ASP A 161 2.28 37.14 17.49
CA ASP A 161 1.81 38.54 17.32
C ASP A 161 0.71 38.59 16.24
N TYR A 162 0.92 37.94 15.09
CA TYR A 162 -0.06 37.90 14.02
C TYR A 162 -1.37 37.24 14.45
N LEU A 163 -1.30 36.15 15.17
CA LEU A 163 -2.49 35.41 15.61
C LEU A 163 -3.26 36.15 16.71
N GLY A 164 -2.58 36.92 17.58
CA GLY A 164 -3.24 37.61 18.70
C GLY A 164 -4.05 36.68 19.59
N GLY A 165 -3.51 35.48 19.87
CA GLY A 165 -4.17 34.43 20.67
C GLY A 165 -5.10 33.49 19.88
N ARG A 166 -5.38 33.77 18.62
CA ARG A 166 -6.13 32.86 17.72
C ARG A 166 -5.26 31.67 17.30
N LYS A 167 -5.87 30.72 16.60
CA LYS A 167 -5.22 29.52 16.05
C LYS A 167 -5.49 29.45 14.55
N ILE A 168 -4.58 28.82 13.82
CA ILE A 168 -4.79 28.43 12.41
C ILE A 168 -5.45 27.07 12.41
N LEU A 169 -6.66 26.97 11.88
CA LEU A 169 -7.35 25.70 11.62
C LEU A 169 -7.36 25.43 10.12
N VAL A 170 -6.83 24.28 9.72
CA VAL A 170 -6.86 23.80 8.34
C VAL A 170 -7.81 22.61 8.25
N THR A 171 -8.83 22.72 7.43
CA THR A 171 -9.74 21.62 7.10
C THR A 171 -9.43 21.11 5.70
N ILE A 172 -8.92 19.86 5.60
CA ILE A 172 -8.70 19.18 4.32
C ILE A 172 -9.95 18.40 3.96
N PHE A 173 -10.44 18.56 2.74
CA PHE A 173 -11.63 17.83 2.27
C PHE A 173 -11.59 17.58 0.77
N ALA A 174 -12.40 16.63 0.31
CA ALA A 174 -12.48 16.18 -1.08
C ALA A 174 -13.91 15.70 -1.34
N PRO A 175 -14.81 16.51 -1.89
CA PRO A 175 -16.25 16.18 -1.99
C PRO A 175 -16.54 14.82 -2.63
N GLN A 176 -15.75 14.40 -3.63
CA GLN A 176 -15.88 13.12 -4.32
C GLN A 176 -15.23 11.95 -3.57
N GLY A 177 -14.51 12.22 -2.46
CA GLY A 177 -13.63 11.26 -1.81
C GLY A 177 -14.36 10.04 -1.25
N GLN A 178 -15.60 10.18 -0.79
CA GLN A 178 -16.37 9.05 -0.27
C GLN A 178 -16.68 8.01 -1.37
N GLU A 179 -17.05 8.48 -2.57
CA GLU A 179 -17.33 7.58 -3.70
C GLU A 179 -16.04 6.95 -4.24
N ILE A 180 -14.98 7.75 -4.36
CA ILE A 180 -13.70 7.27 -4.85
C ILE A 180 -13.07 6.24 -3.90
N ALA A 181 -13.25 6.40 -2.59
CA ALA A 181 -12.74 5.46 -1.58
C ALA A 181 -13.22 4.02 -1.78
N LYS A 182 -14.39 3.81 -2.37
CA LYS A 182 -14.92 2.47 -2.71
C LYS A 182 -14.03 1.70 -3.69
N ARG A 183 -13.21 2.41 -4.47
CA ARG A 183 -12.26 1.85 -5.46
C ARG A 183 -10.81 1.81 -4.95
N THR A 184 -10.59 2.12 -3.67
CA THR A 184 -9.28 2.12 -3.03
C THR A 184 -9.16 0.99 -2.01
N PHE A 185 -7.97 0.82 -1.43
CA PHE A 185 -7.73 -0.14 -0.34
C PHE A 185 -8.22 0.33 1.03
N ASN A 186 -8.81 1.51 1.16
CA ASN A 186 -9.15 2.11 2.45
C ASN A 186 -10.05 1.24 3.32
N SER A 187 -11.03 0.55 2.73
CA SER A 187 -11.91 -0.37 3.47
C SER A 187 -11.14 -1.50 4.15
N ASN A 188 -10.15 -2.08 3.45
CA ASN A 188 -9.29 -3.15 4.00
C ASN A 188 -8.40 -2.61 5.12
N LEU A 189 -8.02 -1.33 5.04
CA LEU A 189 -7.19 -0.65 6.03
C LEU A 189 -7.99 -0.06 7.21
N GLY A 190 -9.28 -0.37 7.33
CA GLY A 190 -10.11 0.19 8.39
C GLY A 190 -10.21 1.71 8.35
N ILE A 191 -10.24 2.28 7.15
CA ILE A 191 -10.46 3.71 6.92
C ILE A 191 -11.86 3.86 6.31
N GLY A 192 -12.76 4.45 7.08
CA GLY A 192 -14.15 4.64 6.69
C GLY A 192 -14.47 6.09 6.31
N GLY A 193 -15.47 6.28 5.44
CA GLY A 193 -16.05 7.60 5.13
C GLY A 193 -15.36 8.41 4.06
N GLY A 194 -14.20 7.95 3.52
CA GLY A 194 -13.51 8.70 2.47
C GLY A 194 -12.13 8.17 2.11
N ILE A 195 -11.40 8.97 1.33
CA ILE A 195 -10.01 8.68 0.94
C ILE A 195 -9.03 9.04 2.06
N SER A 196 -7.78 8.58 1.89
CA SER A 196 -6.64 9.02 2.71
C SER A 196 -5.84 10.11 2.01
N ILE A 197 -5.30 11.04 2.79
CA ILE A 197 -4.28 11.98 2.32
C ILE A 197 -2.92 11.36 2.59
N ILE A 198 -2.26 10.93 1.52
CA ILE A 198 -1.02 10.14 1.54
C ILE A 198 0.04 10.75 0.63
N GLY A 199 1.29 10.28 0.80
CA GLY A 199 2.41 10.66 -0.05
C GLY A 199 3.69 10.78 0.75
N THR A 200 4.55 9.74 0.73
CA THR A 200 5.82 9.72 1.47
C THR A 200 6.90 10.55 0.79
N THR A 201 6.83 10.70 -0.51
CA THR A 201 7.80 11.44 -1.33
C THR A 201 7.25 12.74 -1.90
N GLY A 202 5.93 12.93 -1.85
CA GLY A 202 5.21 14.02 -2.52
C GLY A 202 4.93 13.75 -4.01
N ILE A 203 5.64 12.82 -4.63
CA ILE A 203 5.56 12.48 -6.05
C ILE A 203 4.91 11.09 -6.22
N VAL A 204 4.07 10.94 -7.23
CA VAL A 204 3.56 9.64 -7.68
C VAL A 204 4.51 9.08 -8.73
N GLU A 205 5.06 7.91 -8.45
CA GLU A 205 5.81 7.13 -9.44
C GLU A 205 4.90 6.03 -9.99
N PRO A 206 4.55 6.11 -11.28
CA PRO A 206 3.68 5.11 -11.88
C PRO A 206 4.22 3.69 -11.76
N MET A 207 3.32 2.73 -11.54
CA MET A 207 3.64 1.30 -11.45
C MET A 207 4.63 0.95 -10.33
N SER A 208 4.62 1.71 -9.23
CA SER A 208 5.56 1.54 -8.13
C SER A 208 5.26 0.30 -7.30
N ASP A 209 6.16 -0.70 -7.33
CA ASP A 209 6.14 -1.88 -6.44
C ASP A 209 6.16 -1.47 -4.96
N GLU A 210 6.86 -0.37 -4.61
CA GLU A 210 6.96 0.11 -3.24
C GLU A 210 5.61 0.61 -2.68
N GLY A 211 4.80 1.25 -3.51
CA GLY A 211 3.43 1.65 -3.13
C GLY A 211 2.57 0.43 -2.80
N TRP A 212 2.62 -0.60 -3.65
CA TRP A 212 1.91 -1.86 -3.43
C TRP A 212 2.39 -2.58 -2.17
N LYS A 213 3.69 -2.75 -1.99
CA LYS A 213 4.28 -3.38 -0.79
C LYS A 213 3.82 -2.69 0.49
N LYS A 214 3.79 -1.35 0.52
CA LYS A 214 3.33 -0.58 1.69
C LYS A 214 1.85 -0.85 2.01
N ALA A 215 0.99 -0.91 1.00
CA ALA A 215 -0.43 -1.21 1.21
C ALA A 215 -0.63 -2.63 1.78
N LEU A 216 0.08 -3.62 1.24
CA LEU A 216 0.02 -5.00 1.71
C LEU A 216 0.58 -5.16 3.14
N SER A 217 1.68 -4.46 3.44
CA SER A 217 2.27 -4.44 4.80
C SER A 217 1.33 -3.79 5.82
N ALA A 218 0.63 -2.73 5.44
CA ALA A 218 -0.36 -2.09 6.30
C ALA A 218 -1.54 -3.01 6.62
N GLU A 219 -2.01 -3.81 5.66
CA GLU A 219 -3.04 -4.83 5.89
C GLU A 219 -2.57 -5.88 6.91
N LEU A 220 -1.33 -6.38 6.80
CA LEU A 220 -0.73 -7.29 7.79
C LEU A 220 -0.66 -6.66 9.18
N ALA A 221 -0.23 -5.41 9.29
CA ALA A 221 -0.09 -4.71 10.55
C ALA A 221 -1.43 -4.56 11.27
N ILE A 222 -2.52 -4.32 10.53
CA ILE A 222 -3.88 -4.28 11.08
C ILE A 222 -4.28 -5.65 11.62
N LYS A 223 -4.06 -6.72 10.85
CA LYS A 223 -4.38 -8.10 11.29
C LYS A 223 -3.62 -8.46 12.57
N ARG A 224 -2.35 -8.07 12.66
CA ARG A 224 -1.55 -8.29 13.88
C ARG A 224 -2.06 -7.46 15.07
N ALA A 225 -2.45 -6.21 14.84
CA ALA A 225 -3.00 -5.33 15.86
C ALA A 225 -4.40 -5.76 16.36
N GLU A 226 -5.15 -6.54 15.55
CA GLU A 226 -6.38 -7.22 15.92
C GLU A 226 -6.13 -8.47 16.79
N GLY A 227 -4.86 -8.80 17.10
CA GLY A 227 -4.48 -9.91 17.96
C GLY A 227 -4.24 -11.23 17.23
N ARG A 228 -4.26 -11.26 15.89
CA ARG A 228 -4.00 -12.48 15.13
C ARG A 228 -2.54 -12.90 15.26
N GLU A 229 -2.30 -14.13 15.68
CA GLU A 229 -0.98 -14.74 15.73
C GLU A 229 -0.68 -15.59 14.48
N ALA A 230 -1.71 -16.00 13.76
CA ALA A 230 -1.63 -16.74 12.50
C ALA A 230 -2.20 -15.93 11.35
N ILE A 231 -1.57 -16.04 10.17
CA ILE A 231 -2.00 -15.36 8.94
C ILE A 231 -1.92 -16.29 7.74
N ILE A 232 -2.84 -16.13 6.80
CA ILE A 232 -2.84 -16.87 5.52
C ILE A 232 -2.43 -15.90 4.42
N LEU A 233 -1.34 -16.20 3.73
CA LEU A 233 -0.84 -15.45 2.59
C LEU A 233 -1.19 -16.13 1.28
N VAL A 234 -1.81 -15.41 0.36
CA VAL A 234 -2.21 -15.93 -0.96
C VAL A 234 -1.69 -15.03 -2.08
N PRO A 235 -1.25 -15.58 -3.23
CA PRO A 235 -0.75 -14.76 -4.34
C PRO A 235 -1.81 -13.84 -4.99
N GLY A 236 -3.09 -14.16 -4.86
CA GLY A 236 -4.17 -13.39 -5.48
C GLY A 236 -5.54 -13.96 -5.23
N ASN A 237 -6.55 -13.50 -5.98
CA ASN A 237 -7.95 -13.88 -5.77
C ASN A 237 -8.20 -15.38 -5.90
N ILE A 238 -7.60 -16.07 -6.88
CA ILE A 238 -7.73 -17.52 -7.05
C ILE A 238 -7.31 -18.24 -5.77
N GLY A 239 -6.12 -17.92 -5.23
CA GLY A 239 -5.64 -18.52 -3.97
C GLY A 239 -6.56 -18.22 -2.79
N ARG A 240 -7.06 -16.97 -2.70
CA ARG A 240 -8.02 -16.58 -1.66
C ARG A 240 -9.30 -17.41 -1.72
N ASP A 241 -9.88 -17.51 -2.92
CA ASP A 241 -11.16 -18.21 -3.10
C ASP A 241 -11.01 -19.72 -2.85
N ILE A 242 -9.89 -20.32 -3.24
CA ILE A 242 -9.57 -21.72 -2.94
C ILE A 242 -9.40 -21.94 -1.43
N MET A 243 -8.60 -21.12 -0.75
CA MET A 243 -8.38 -21.23 0.69
C MET A 243 -9.69 -21.09 1.48
N ALA A 244 -10.54 -20.15 1.08
CA ALA A 244 -11.83 -19.92 1.72
C ALA A 244 -12.81 -21.09 1.48
N LYS A 245 -12.97 -21.52 0.23
CA LYS A 245 -13.99 -22.52 -0.16
C LYS A 245 -13.55 -23.95 0.15
N SER A 246 -12.31 -24.30 -0.22
CA SER A 246 -11.84 -25.70 -0.13
C SER A 246 -11.18 -26.00 1.21
N TYR A 247 -10.68 -24.99 1.92
CA TYR A 247 -9.99 -25.15 3.19
C TYR A 247 -10.75 -24.56 4.38
N GLY A 248 -11.89 -23.93 4.16
CA GLY A 248 -12.71 -23.32 5.22
C GLY A 248 -12.02 -22.16 5.95
N ALA A 249 -11.04 -21.50 5.29
CA ALA A 249 -10.32 -20.43 5.91
C ALA A 249 -11.21 -19.19 6.09
N ASP A 250 -11.12 -18.58 7.27
CA ASP A 250 -11.74 -17.29 7.54
C ASP A 250 -11.18 -16.22 6.57
N LEU A 251 -12.06 -15.65 5.75
CA LEU A 251 -11.69 -14.64 4.76
C LEU A 251 -10.95 -13.44 5.39
N ASP A 252 -11.29 -13.10 6.63
CA ASP A 252 -10.64 -12.00 7.36
C ASP A 252 -9.21 -12.35 7.80
N GLY A 253 -8.87 -13.64 7.89
CA GLY A 253 -7.51 -14.15 8.13
C GLY A 253 -6.66 -14.29 6.88
N ILE A 254 -7.16 -13.96 5.68
CA ILE A 254 -6.45 -14.10 4.42
C ILE A 254 -5.96 -12.72 3.94
N VAL A 255 -4.65 -12.60 3.69
CA VAL A 255 -4.01 -11.42 3.10
C VAL A 255 -3.41 -11.77 1.75
N LYS A 256 -3.66 -10.93 0.76
CA LYS A 256 -3.05 -11.07 -0.56
C LYS A 256 -1.60 -10.59 -0.53
N MET A 257 -0.68 -11.39 -1.04
CA MET A 257 0.75 -11.04 -1.12
C MET A 257 1.20 -10.63 -2.54
N SER A 258 0.29 -10.67 -3.52
CA SER A 258 0.62 -10.41 -4.94
C SER A 258 1.78 -11.29 -5.41
N ASN A 259 2.77 -10.69 -6.06
CA ASN A 259 4.01 -11.36 -6.46
C ASN A 259 5.13 -11.24 -5.41
N PHE A 260 4.90 -10.51 -4.31
CA PHE A 260 5.92 -10.12 -3.34
C PHE A 260 6.04 -11.11 -2.17
N ILE A 261 6.17 -12.40 -2.48
CA ILE A 261 6.21 -13.48 -1.47
C ILE A 261 7.27 -13.18 -0.41
N GLY A 262 8.52 -12.92 -0.83
CA GLY A 262 9.63 -12.67 0.10
C GLY A 262 9.43 -11.45 0.97
N TYR A 263 8.96 -10.34 0.38
CA TYR A 263 8.67 -9.13 1.14
C TYR A 263 7.62 -9.39 2.22
N MET A 264 6.51 -10.04 1.86
CA MET A 264 5.42 -10.32 2.80
C MET A 264 5.82 -11.29 3.90
N LEU A 265 6.67 -12.28 3.60
CA LEU A 265 7.27 -13.17 4.60
C LEU A 265 8.11 -12.38 5.62
N MET A 266 8.97 -11.47 5.16
CA MET A 266 9.78 -10.63 6.05
C MET A 266 8.90 -9.71 6.92
N GLU A 267 7.81 -9.19 6.37
CA GLU A 267 6.85 -8.37 7.11
C GLU A 267 6.10 -9.19 8.18
N THR A 268 5.74 -10.46 7.91
CA THR A 268 5.14 -11.31 8.95
C THR A 268 6.10 -11.55 10.11
N LYS A 269 7.41 -11.75 9.83
CA LYS A 269 8.44 -11.86 10.86
C LYS A 269 8.57 -10.56 11.65
N ARG A 270 8.72 -9.44 10.97
CA ARG A 270 8.84 -8.11 11.60
C ARG A 270 7.67 -7.77 12.52
N LEU A 271 6.46 -8.17 12.13
CA LEU A 271 5.23 -7.93 12.89
C LEU A 271 5.00 -8.96 14.02
N GLY A 272 5.82 -10.02 14.10
CA GLY A 272 5.75 -11.02 15.17
C GLY A 272 4.58 -11.99 15.04
N PHE A 273 4.21 -12.40 13.81
CA PHE A 273 3.30 -13.52 13.62
C PHE A 273 3.99 -14.82 14.05
N ARG A 274 3.25 -15.76 14.63
CA ARG A 274 3.74 -17.07 15.06
C ARG A 274 3.50 -18.17 14.04
N LYS A 275 2.52 -17.98 13.14
CA LYS A 275 2.20 -18.94 12.10
C LYS A 275 1.88 -18.25 10.79
N VAL A 276 2.49 -18.72 9.71
CA VAL A 276 2.24 -18.28 8.34
C VAL A 276 1.82 -19.45 7.49
N ILE A 277 0.63 -19.39 6.93
CA ILE A 277 0.13 -20.34 5.96
C ILE A 277 0.23 -19.70 4.58
N ILE A 278 0.94 -20.34 3.65
CA ILE A 278 1.05 -19.90 2.26
C ILE A 278 0.17 -20.81 1.43
N GLY A 279 -0.89 -20.29 0.83
CA GLY A 279 -1.83 -21.09 0.06
C GLY A 279 -2.07 -20.55 -1.33
N GLY A 280 -2.13 -21.41 -2.33
CA GLY A 280 -2.46 -20.97 -3.68
C GLY A 280 -2.15 -21.96 -4.78
N HIS A 281 -2.42 -21.54 -6.01
CA HIS A 281 -2.17 -22.32 -7.20
C HIS A 281 -0.69 -22.65 -7.40
N ILE A 282 -0.41 -23.92 -7.75
CA ILE A 282 0.95 -24.44 -7.93
C ILE A 282 1.76 -23.61 -8.93
N GLY A 283 1.15 -23.04 -9.97
CA GLY A 283 1.82 -22.25 -10.98
C GLY A 283 2.57 -21.01 -10.45
N LYS A 284 2.16 -20.48 -9.29
CA LYS A 284 2.90 -19.41 -8.60
C LYS A 284 3.80 -19.95 -7.49
N LEU A 285 3.30 -20.90 -6.70
CA LEU A 285 3.99 -21.35 -5.50
C LEU A 285 5.12 -22.34 -5.75
N ILE A 286 5.14 -23.04 -6.89
CA ILE A 286 6.29 -23.88 -7.29
C ILE A 286 7.58 -23.06 -7.36
N LYS A 287 7.53 -21.79 -7.73
CA LYS A 287 8.68 -20.90 -7.77
C LYS A 287 9.36 -20.74 -6.42
N LEU A 288 8.56 -20.70 -5.34
CA LEU A 288 9.08 -20.66 -3.98
C LEU A 288 9.87 -21.93 -3.62
N SER A 289 9.48 -23.11 -4.15
CA SER A 289 10.23 -24.36 -3.97
C SER A 289 11.64 -24.28 -4.57
N GLY A 290 11.83 -23.47 -5.61
CA GLY A 290 13.14 -23.15 -6.19
C GLY A 290 13.86 -21.97 -5.49
N GLY A 291 13.26 -21.35 -4.46
CA GLY A 291 13.82 -20.21 -3.76
C GLY A 291 13.51 -18.85 -4.43
N ILE A 292 12.63 -18.82 -5.42
CA ILE A 292 12.20 -17.60 -6.11
C ILE A 292 11.10 -16.93 -5.28
N THR A 293 11.41 -15.79 -4.71
CA THR A 293 10.53 -15.08 -3.75
C THR A 293 9.74 -13.91 -4.37
N ASN A 294 9.98 -13.60 -5.64
CA ASN A 294 9.09 -12.77 -6.46
C ASN A 294 8.50 -13.64 -7.56
N SER A 295 7.18 -13.91 -7.50
CA SER A 295 6.52 -14.86 -8.41
C SER A 295 6.13 -14.25 -9.77
N HIS A 296 6.48 -12.99 -10.05
CA HIS A 296 6.21 -12.36 -11.34
C HIS A 296 6.98 -13.06 -12.46
N SER A 297 6.31 -13.38 -13.59
CA SER A 297 6.91 -14.15 -14.69
C SER A 297 8.08 -13.43 -15.36
N ARG A 298 8.10 -12.09 -15.38
CA ARG A 298 9.22 -11.30 -15.91
C ARG A 298 10.46 -11.33 -15.02
N VAL A 299 10.31 -11.62 -13.71
CA VAL A 299 11.44 -11.72 -12.79
C VAL A 299 12.11 -13.07 -12.93
N ALA A 300 11.31 -14.12 -12.93
CA ALA A 300 11.78 -15.49 -13.16
C ALA A 300 10.60 -16.39 -13.56
N ASP A 301 10.85 -17.27 -14.52
CA ASP A 301 9.96 -18.37 -14.82
C ASP A 301 10.80 -19.65 -14.92
N ALA A 302 10.76 -20.47 -13.89
CA ALA A 302 11.52 -21.72 -13.79
C ALA A 302 10.61 -22.87 -13.35
N ARG A 303 9.34 -22.84 -13.78
CA ARG A 303 8.32 -23.81 -13.32
C ARG A 303 8.60 -25.22 -13.84
N SER A 304 8.93 -25.37 -15.11
CA SER A 304 9.26 -26.67 -15.69
C SER A 304 10.59 -27.19 -15.15
N GLU A 305 11.61 -26.38 -15.06
CA GLU A 305 12.92 -26.74 -14.54
C GLU A 305 12.81 -27.25 -13.09
N ILE A 306 12.06 -26.52 -12.24
CA ILE A 306 11.84 -26.96 -10.84
C ILE A 306 11.08 -28.28 -10.81
N MET A 307 10.03 -28.42 -11.63
CA MET A 307 9.23 -29.65 -11.68
C MET A 307 10.07 -30.84 -12.16
N VAL A 308 10.75 -30.69 -13.29
CA VAL A 308 11.59 -31.72 -13.91
C VAL A 308 12.71 -32.16 -12.98
N ALA A 309 13.43 -31.21 -12.36
CA ALA A 309 14.49 -31.52 -11.41
C ALA A 309 13.99 -32.35 -10.22
N ASN A 310 12.81 -32.05 -9.69
CA ASN A 310 12.24 -32.80 -8.56
C ASN A 310 11.69 -34.17 -8.96
N LEU A 311 11.12 -34.30 -10.16
CA LEU A 311 10.73 -35.59 -10.72
C LEU A 311 11.94 -36.49 -10.99
N ALA A 312 13.02 -35.95 -11.53
CA ALA A 312 14.27 -36.68 -11.76
C ALA A 312 14.85 -37.24 -10.46
N LEU A 313 14.86 -36.46 -9.37
CA LEU A 313 15.29 -36.90 -8.04
C LEU A 313 14.40 -38.00 -7.45
N LEU A 314 13.16 -38.13 -7.92
CA LEU A 314 12.23 -39.21 -7.57
C LEU A 314 12.38 -40.43 -8.50
N GLY A 315 13.32 -40.44 -9.43
CA GLY A 315 13.54 -41.56 -10.37
C GLY A 315 12.56 -41.58 -11.54
N ALA A 316 11.94 -40.47 -11.89
CA ALA A 316 11.04 -40.43 -13.04
C ALA A 316 11.77 -40.72 -14.35
N PRO A 317 11.18 -41.51 -15.29
CA PRO A 317 11.84 -41.83 -16.54
C PRO A 317 12.00 -40.61 -17.45
N LEU A 318 13.04 -40.62 -18.28
CA LEU A 318 13.40 -39.50 -19.15
C LEU A 318 12.25 -39.03 -20.05
N GLU A 319 11.44 -39.98 -20.54
CA GLU A 319 10.29 -39.64 -21.39
C GLU A 319 9.24 -38.79 -20.65
N LEU A 320 8.94 -39.14 -19.39
CA LEU A 320 8.07 -38.31 -18.54
C LEU A 320 8.66 -36.92 -18.30
N LEU A 321 9.95 -36.83 -18.05
CA LEU A 321 10.62 -35.54 -17.85
C LEU A 321 10.51 -34.64 -19.09
N LYS A 322 10.72 -35.19 -20.28
CA LYS A 322 10.55 -34.46 -21.56
C LYS A 322 9.11 -34.01 -21.78
N GLU A 323 8.14 -34.88 -21.47
CA GLU A 323 6.71 -34.58 -21.63
C GLU A 323 6.29 -33.42 -20.69
N VAL A 324 6.75 -33.45 -19.44
CA VAL A 324 6.49 -32.39 -18.45
C VAL A 324 7.19 -31.09 -18.85
N ASP A 325 8.42 -31.14 -19.33
CA ASP A 325 9.18 -29.95 -19.77
C ASP A 325 8.52 -29.25 -20.96
N ALA A 326 7.91 -30.01 -21.86
CA ALA A 326 7.20 -29.49 -23.02
C ALA A 326 5.84 -28.82 -22.69
N CYS A 327 5.37 -28.92 -21.44
CA CYS A 327 4.09 -28.35 -21.04
C CYS A 327 4.11 -26.82 -20.99
N LEU A 328 3.09 -26.19 -21.55
CA LEU A 328 2.89 -24.73 -21.50
C LEU A 328 2.33 -24.23 -20.14
N SER A 329 1.71 -25.12 -19.37
CA SER A 329 1.09 -24.78 -18.10
C SER A 329 1.38 -25.79 -17.00
N THR A 330 1.39 -25.34 -15.76
CA THR A 330 1.56 -26.22 -14.60
C THR A 330 0.39 -27.18 -14.40
N ASP A 331 -0.82 -26.84 -14.84
CA ASP A 331 -1.97 -27.74 -14.74
C ASP A 331 -1.82 -28.92 -15.70
N ALA A 332 -1.33 -28.69 -16.92
CA ALA A 332 -0.97 -29.78 -17.84
C ALA A 332 0.11 -30.70 -17.25
N MET A 333 1.14 -30.11 -16.60
CA MET A 333 2.15 -30.92 -15.88
C MET A 333 1.49 -31.77 -14.79
N VAL A 334 0.57 -31.19 -13.98
CA VAL A 334 -0.12 -31.91 -12.90
C VAL A 334 -0.89 -33.12 -13.43
N ASP A 335 -1.59 -32.96 -14.55
CA ASP A 335 -2.36 -34.06 -15.13
C ASP A 335 -1.47 -35.21 -15.62
N ILE A 336 -0.37 -34.89 -16.30
CA ILE A 336 0.60 -35.88 -16.78
C ILE A 336 1.24 -36.60 -15.59
N ILE A 337 1.69 -35.86 -14.58
CA ILE A 337 2.34 -36.42 -13.38
C ILE A 337 1.40 -37.34 -12.61
N ARG A 338 0.14 -36.93 -12.45
CA ARG A 338 -0.87 -37.78 -11.80
C ARG A 338 -1.09 -39.10 -12.55
N LYS A 339 -1.26 -39.05 -13.89
CA LYS A 339 -1.41 -40.22 -14.74
C LYS A 339 -0.22 -41.17 -14.70
N ALA A 340 0.98 -40.62 -14.60
CA ALA A 340 2.23 -41.35 -14.49
C ALA A 340 2.52 -41.91 -13.08
N GLY A 341 1.69 -41.61 -12.07
CA GLY A 341 1.86 -42.11 -10.70
C GLY A 341 2.94 -41.39 -9.86
N TYR A 342 3.41 -40.20 -10.26
CA TYR A 342 4.45 -39.45 -9.57
C TYR A 342 3.93 -38.30 -8.69
N SER A 343 2.68 -38.40 -8.21
CA SER A 343 2.04 -37.35 -7.39
C SER A 343 2.79 -36.97 -6.11
N GLN A 344 3.68 -37.85 -5.60
CA GLN A 344 4.54 -37.56 -4.46
C GLN A 344 5.47 -36.32 -4.69
N VAL A 345 5.71 -35.92 -5.94
CA VAL A 345 6.48 -34.72 -6.25
C VAL A 345 5.85 -33.46 -5.66
N PHE A 346 4.53 -33.38 -5.62
CA PHE A 346 3.82 -32.20 -5.06
C PHE A 346 4.12 -32.02 -3.57
N LYS A 347 4.21 -33.13 -2.83
CA LYS A 347 4.61 -33.10 -1.41
C LYS A 347 6.04 -32.60 -1.25
N VAL A 348 6.98 -33.09 -2.07
CA VAL A 348 8.37 -32.63 -2.09
C VAL A 348 8.43 -31.14 -2.38
N LEU A 349 7.66 -30.65 -3.34
CA LEU A 349 7.61 -29.22 -3.68
C LEU A 349 7.04 -28.38 -2.54
N ALA A 350 5.98 -28.82 -1.87
CA ALA A 350 5.41 -28.12 -0.72
C ALA A 350 6.42 -28.02 0.43
N ASP A 351 7.12 -29.11 0.76
CA ASP A 351 8.15 -29.12 1.81
C ASP A 351 9.33 -28.22 1.45
N LYS A 352 9.81 -28.28 0.21
CA LYS A 352 10.86 -27.38 -0.28
C LYS A 352 10.44 -25.93 -0.21
N ALA A 353 9.20 -25.58 -0.57
CA ALA A 353 8.70 -24.22 -0.49
C ALA A 353 8.69 -23.72 0.96
N ALA A 354 8.23 -24.50 1.92
CA ALA A 354 8.28 -24.16 3.34
C ALA A 354 9.72 -24.00 3.85
N SER A 355 10.61 -24.91 3.49
CA SER A 355 12.03 -24.84 3.85
C SER A 355 12.69 -23.57 3.26
N LYS A 356 12.46 -23.28 1.97
CA LYS A 356 13.00 -22.07 1.32
C LYS A 356 12.46 -20.79 1.92
N ALA A 357 11.19 -20.76 2.33
CA ALA A 357 10.60 -19.63 3.05
C ALA A 357 11.31 -19.41 4.39
N LYS A 358 11.53 -20.46 5.20
CA LYS A 358 12.26 -20.40 6.46
C LYS A 358 13.68 -19.85 6.27
N VAL A 359 14.42 -20.38 5.26
CA VAL A 359 15.78 -19.91 4.93
C VAL A 359 15.77 -18.44 4.51
N TYR A 360 14.84 -18.02 3.64
CA TYR A 360 14.73 -16.63 3.20
C TYR A 360 14.48 -15.68 4.37
N MET A 361 13.61 -16.06 5.29
CA MET A 361 13.31 -15.29 6.50
C MET A 361 14.44 -15.35 7.54
N ARG A 362 15.47 -16.16 7.33
CA ARG A 362 16.56 -16.42 8.29
C ARG A 362 15.98 -16.81 9.66
N LEU A 363 15.07 -17.78 9.67
CA LEU A 363 14.51 -18.29 10.92
C LEU A 363 15.54 -19.23 11.56
N GLY A 364 15.94 -18.88 12.79
CA GLY A 364 16.79 -19.71 13.65
C GLY A 364 15.96 -20.63 14.57
N GLN A 365 16.64 -21.41 15.42
CA GLN A 365 15.99 -22.31 16.39
C GLN A 365 15.16 -21.55 17.44
N GLU A 366 15.48 -20.29 17.71
CA GLU A 366 14.78 -19.44 18.66
C GLU A 366 13.56 -18.74 18.07
N ASP A 367 13.42 -18.72 16.74
CA ASP A 367 12.27 -18.12 16.06
C ASP A 367 11.10 -19.11 16.08
N HIS A 368 10.20 -18.95 17.03
CA HIS A 368 8.98 -19.76 17.16
C HIS A 368 7.93 -19.37 16.10
N MET A 369 8.26 -19.59 14.81
CA MET A 369 7.35 -19.32 13.69
C MET A 369 7.15 -20.56 12.83
N ASP A 370 5.91 -21.01 12.75
CA ASP A 370 5.50 -22.10 11.89
C ASP A 370 5.19 -21.62 10.47
N ILE A 371 5.72 -22.33 9.45
CA ILE A 371 5.40 -22.05 8.04
C ILE A 371 4.79 -23.30 7.43
N GLU A 372 3.58 -23.18 6.91
CA GLU A 372 2.87 -24.21 6.17
C GLU A 372 2.65 -23.74 4.72
N VAL A 373 2.80 -24.65 3.76
CA VAL A 373 2.54 -24.37 2.34
C VAL A 373 1.50 -25.34 1.81
N TYR A 374 0.48 -24.80 1.15
CA TYR A 374 -0.60 -25.55 0.50
C TYR A 374 -0.55 -25.29 -1.00
N LEU A 375 -0.37 -26.34 -1.78
CA LEU A 375 -0.36 -26.30 -3.23
C LEU A 375 -1.68 -26.81 -3.78
N PHE A 376 -2.31 -26.04 -4.65
CA PHE A 376 -3.57 -26.37 -5.30
C PHE A 376 -3.42 -26.38 -6.82
N SER A 377 -4.20 -27.20 -7.50
CA SER A 377 -4.47 -27.11 -8.94
C SER A 377 -5.51 -26.02 -9.22
N MET A 378 -5.75 -25.72 -10.49
CA MET A 378 -6.68 -24.64 -10.90
C MET A 378 -8.14 -24.98 -10.54
N ASP A 379 -8.52 -26.23 -10.52
CA ASP A 379 -9.84 -26.70 -10.09
C ASP A 379 -10.08 -26.59 -8.57
N GLY A 380 -9.07 -26.18 -7.81
CA GLY A 380 -9.11 -26.03 -6.36
C GLY A 380 -8.81 -27.31 -5.59
N SER A 381 -8.45 -28.42 -6.26
CA SER A 381 -8.08 -29.66 -5.56
C SER A 381 -6.70 -29.48 -4.88
N LEU A 382 -6.60 -29.96 -3.63
CA LEU A 382 -5.35 -29.95 -2.89
C LEU A 382 -4.38 -30.96 -3.50
N LEU A 383 -3.21 -30.48 -3.95
CA LEU A 383 -2.11 -31.33 -4.45
C LEU A 383 -1.24 -31.81 -3.30
N ALA A 384 -0.88 -30.92 -2.40
CA ALA A 384 -0.09 -31.26 -1.21
C ALA A 384 -0.14 -30.14 -0.16
N LYS A 385 0.17 -30.54 1.08
CA LYS A 385 0.48 -29.67 2.22
C LYS A 385 1.88 -30.01 2.71
N SER A 386 2.68 -28.98 3.09
CA SER A 386 3.98 -29.20 3.73
C SER A 386 3.82 -29.82 5.14
N GLN A 387 4.84 -30.55 5.59
CA GLN A 387 4.90 -31.21 6.91
C GLN A 387 6.16 -30.85 7.70
N ILE A 388 6.80 -29.73 7.38
CA ILE A 388 8.06 -29.31 8.01
C ILE A 388 7.80 -28.36 9.16
#